data_38c1dc5ba79559e9b6d2eb0cd8bc6188
#
_entry.id   38c1dc5ba79559e9b6d2eb0cd8bc6188
#
_cell.length_a   1.000
_cell.length_b   1.000
_cell.length_c   1.000
_cell.angle_alpha   90.00
_cell.angle_beta   90.00
_cell.angle_gamma   90.00
#
_symmetry.space_group_name_H-M   'P 1'
#
loop_
_entity.id
_entity.type
_entity.pdbx_description
1 polymer ?
#
loop_
_entity_poly.entity_id
_entity_poly.type
_entity_poly.pdbx_seq_one_letter_code
_entity_poly.pdbx_strand_id
1 'polypeptide(L)'
;IGHVRDLTNVGKGGLGIDVDNDFTPSYRIDADKKKVVKEIKDLAKKATKIFLATDPDREGEAIAWHVVEAAELSELSDKIISRITFNEITEKAVKEAFDNPKDLDKNLIDAHKARRYADRIAGFRGSRVLQSNITGGRNKGLSAGRVQSPTLGLIVDREETIKKFIKQEYWSISANLENKKHFSIISKLHSRIDNGKNILITDDQTEIKKMSAKKNINKEFVKSEEQ
;
A
#
# COMPACT_ATOMS: atom_id res chain seq x y z
N ILE A 1 -13.62 -11.65 1.01
CA ILE A 1 -13.30 -12.41 -0.21
C ILE A 1 -12.35 -11.55 -1.02
N GLY A 2 -11.14 -12.02 -1.34
CA GLY A 2 -10.24 -11.36 -2.27
C GLY A 2 -10.60 -11.70 -3.73
N HIS A 3 -9.66 -11.53 -4.67
CA HIS A 3 -9.86 -11.94 -6.05
C HIS A 3 -10.20 -13.42 -6.15
N VAL A 4 -11.24 -13.74 -6.90
CA VAL A 4 -11.74 -15.12 -7.11
C VAL A 4 -11.21 -15.72 -8.41
N ARG A 5 -10.74 -14.86 -9.34
CA ARG A 5 -10.12 -15.26 -10.61
C ARG A 5 -8.96 -14.34 -10.96
N ASP A 6 -7.98 -14.83 -11.70
CA ASP A 6 -6.86 -14.06 -12.22
C ASP A 6 -6.54 -14.46 -13.67
N LEU A 7 -5.69 -13.67 -14.32
CA LEU A 7 -5.19 -13.96 -15.66
C LEU A 7 -4.48 -15.33 -15.70
N THR A 8 -4.75 -16.09 -16.75
CA THR A 8 -4.08 -17.38 -16.97
C THR A 8 -2.58 -17.18 -17.28
N ASN A 9 -1.82 -18.24 -17.26
CA ASN A 9 -0.44 -18.26 -17.77
C ASN A 9 -0.37 -18.85 -19.19
N VAL A 10 -1.46 -18.77 -19.96
CA VAL A 10 -1.57 -19.28 -21.33
C VAL A 10 -1.30 -18.15 -22.32
N GLY A 11 -1.08 -18.51 -23.58
CA GLY A 11 -0.82 -17.58 -24.67
C GLY A 11 0.64 -17.18 -24.83
N LYS A 12 0.89 -16.27 -25.78
CA LYS A 12 2.23 -15.81 -26.14
C LYS A 12 2.98 -15.24 -24.94
N GLY A 13 4.03 -15.92 -24.55
CA GLY A 13 4.83 -15.53 -23.40
C GLY A 13 4.18 -15.80 -22.04
N GLY A 14 3.10 -16.57 -21.94
CA GLY A 14 2.42 -16.87 -20.68
C GLY A 14 1.75 -15.65 -20.04
N LEU A 15 1.37 -14.66 -20.84
CA LEU A 15 0.81 -13.40 -20.34
C LEU A 15 -0.65 -13.54 -19.89
N GLY A 16 -1.41 -14.49 -20.45
CA GLY A 16 -2.86 -14.57 -20.26
C GLY A 16 -3.62 -13.39 -20.89
N ILE A 17 -2.94 -12.67 -21.78
CA ILE A 17 -3.46 -11.50 -22.50
C ILE A 17 -3.03 -11.64 -23.94
N ASP A 18 -3.95 -11.52 -24.88
CA ASP A 18 -3.65 -11.47 -26.30
C ASP A 18 -3.35 -10.01 -26.72
N VAL A 19 -2.05 -9.69 -26.75
CA VAL A 19 -1.56 -8.33 -27.06
C VAL A 19 -1.82 -7.94 -28.51
N ASP A 20 -1.91 -8.94 -29.41
CA ASP A 20 -2.11 -8.75 -30.83
C ASP A 20 -3.61 -8.62 -31.19
N ASN A 21 -4.51 -8.92 -30.24
CA ASN A 21 -5.96 -8.88 -30.39
C ASN A 21 -6.61 -8.06 -29.27
N ASP A 22 -6.46 -6.75 -29.34
CA ASP A 22 -7.06 -5.75 -28.43
C ASP A 22 -6.90 -6.07 -26.94
N PHE A 23 -5.76 -6.64 -26.56
CA PHE A 23 -5.44 -7.02 -25.18
C PHE A 23 -6.49 -7.93 -24.54
N THR A 24 -7.13 -8.78 -25.33
CA THR A 24 -8.17 -9.71 -24.84
C THR A 24 -7.62 -10.60 -23.74
N PRO A 25 -8.23 -10.57 -22.51
CA PRO A 25 -7.74 -11.33 -21.38
C PRO A 25 -8.28 -12.74 -21.36
N SER A 26 -7.51 -13.67 -20.84
CA SER A 26 -7.92 -15.02 -20.48
C SER A 26 -7.87 -15.18 -18.98
N TYR A 27 -9.03 -15.32 -18.33
CA TYR A 27 -9.16 -15.50 -16.88
C TYR A 27 -9.40 -16.96 -16.51
N ARG A 28 -8.98 -17.30 -15.29
CA ARG A 28 -9.34 -18.57 -14.65
C ARG A 28 -9.73 -18.33 -13.19
N ILE A 29 -10.63 -19.17 -12.68
CA ILE A 29 -10.95 -19.21 -11.26
C ILE A 29 -9.81 -19.97 -10.56
N ASP A 30 -9.28 -19.39 -9.49
CA ASP A 30 -8.23 -20.03 -8.68
C ASP A 30 -8.76 -21.33 -8.03
N ALA A 31 -7.92 -22.34 -7.97
CA ALA A 31 -8.34 -23.69 -7.54
C ALA A 31 -8.93 -23.69 -6.12
N ASP A 32 -8.33 -22.92 -5.22
CA ASP A 32 -8.78 -22.73 -3.84
C ASP A 32 -10.09 -21.92 -3.72
N LYS A 33 -10.43 -21.14 -4.75
CA LYS A 33 -11.66 -20.31 -4.79
C LYS A 33 -12.86 -20.99 -5.44
N LYS A 34 -12.67 -22.12 -6.14
CA LYS A 34 -13.75 -22.81 -6.84
C LYS A 34 -14.92 -23.17 -5.93
N LYS A 35 -14.63 -23.63 -4.70
CA LYS A 35 -15.66 -23.97 -3.71
C LYS A 35 -16.48 -22.75 -3.31
N VAL A 36 -15.82 -21.64 -3.04
CA VAL A 36 -16.47 -20.38 -2.65
C VAL A 36 -17.31 -19.82 -3.78
N VAL A 37 -16.79 -19.83 -5.02
CA VAL A 37 -17.57 -19.38 -6.20
C VAL A 37 -18.81 -20.22 -6.41
N LYS A 38 -18.70 -21.55 -6.25
CA LYS A 38 -19.86 -22.46 -6.33
C LYS A 38 -20.89 -22.14 -5.25
N GLU A 39 -20.46 -21.94 -4.03
CA GLU A 39 -21.34 -21.59 -2.91
C GLU A 39 -22.07 -20.26 -3.17
N ILE A 40 -21.34 -19.23 -3.65
CA ILE A 40 -21.95 -17.93 -4.05
C ILE A 40 -23.01 -18.16 -5.14
N LYS A 41 -22.70 -18.94 -6.17
CA LYS A 41 -23.63 -19.24 -7.27
C LYS A 41 -24.89 -19.95 -6.76
N ASP A 42 -24.73 -20.91 -5.86
CA ASP A 42 -25.86 -21.68 -5.29
C ASP A 42 -26.75 -20.83 -4.37
N LEU A 43 -26.15 -19.90 -3.60
CA LEU A 43 -26.90 -18.95 -2.78
C LEU A 43 -27.57 -17.87 -3.62
N ALA A 44 -26.92 -17.39 -4.66
CA ALA A 44 -27.46 -16.38 -5.55
C ALA A 44 -28.76 -16.86 -6.25
N LYS A 45 -28.84 -18.14 -6.62
CA LYS A 45 -30.08 -18.72 -7.19
C LYS A 45 -31.29 -18.62 -6.27
N LYS A 46 -31.04 -18.62 -4.95
CA LYS A 46 -32.11 -18.56 -3.91
C LYS A 46 -32.42 -17.13 -3.48
N ALA A 47 -31.50 -16.19 -3.72
CA ALA A 47 -31.66 -14.80 -3.33
C ALA A 47 -32.56 -14.02 -4.31
N THR A 48 -33.25 -12.99 -3.84
CA THR A 48 -33.97 -12.03 -4.67
C THR A 48 -33.12 -10.81 -5.00
N LYS A 49 -32.22 -10.44 -4.08
CA LYS A 49 -31.29 -9.31 -4.22
C LYS A 49 -29.89 -9.74 -3.83
N ILE A 50 -28.91 -9.24 -4.55
CA ILE A 50 -27.48 -9.51 -4.33
C ILE A 50 -26.78 -8.18 -4.19
N PHE A 51 -26.12 -7.96 -3.05
CA PHE A 51 -25.36 -6.74 -2.80
C PHE A 51 -23.85 -7.03 -2.81
N LEU A 52 -23.12 -6.26 -3.61
CA LEU A 52 -21.68 -6.33 -3.74
C LEU A 52 -21.06 -5.26 -2.81
N ALA A 53 -20.56 -5.67 -1.65
CA ALA A 53 -20.09 -4.78 -0.56
C ALA A 53 -18.57 -4.85 -0.38
N THR A 54 -17.83 -4.74 -1.46
CA THR A 54 -16.36 -4.64 -1.43
C THR A 54 -15.91 -3.19 -1.20
N ASP A 55 -14.61 -2.95 -0.96
CA ASP A 55 -14.07 -1.63 -0.66
C ASP A 55 -14.40 -0.58 -1.72
N PRO A 56 -14.55 0.72 -1.35
CA PRO A 56 -14.94 1.79 -2.27
C PRO A 56 -13.74 2.30 -3.11
N ASP A 57 -12.96 1.38 -3.68
CA ASP A 57 -11.84 1.68 -4.55
C ASP A 57 -11.86 0.83 -5.83
N ARG A 58 -10.90 1.08 -6.74
CA ARG A 58 -10.82 0.34 -8.00
C ARG A 58 -10.55 -1.15 -7.83
N GLU A 59 -9.88 -1.56 -6.75
CA GLU A 59 -9.61 -2.97 -6.47
C GLU A 59 -10.88 -3.67 -5.97
N GLY A 60 -11.60 -3.03 -5.05
CA GLY A 60 -12.91 -3.52 -4.60
C GLY A 60 -13.94 -3.61 -5.72
N GLU A 61 -13.93 -2.63 -6.64
CA GLU A 61 -14.79 -2.66 -7.83
C GLU A 61 -14.44 -3.82 -8.76
N ALA A 62 -13.16 -4.08 -8.98
CA ALA A 62 -12.70 -5.22 -9.76
C ALA A 62 -13.02 -6.56 -9.09
N ILE A 63 -12.91 -6.66 -7.75
CA ILE A 63 -13.30 -7.86 -7.01
C ILE A 63 -14.80 -8.12 -7.20
N ALA A 64 -15.65 -7.10 -7.04
CA ALA A 64 -17.08 -7.20 -7.26
C ALA A 64 -17.41 -7.69 -8.68
N TRP A 65 -16.79 -7.08 -9.69
CA TRP A 65 -16.92 -7.51 -11.09
C TRP A 65 -16.47 -8.96 -11.30
N HIS A 66 -15.32 -9.35 -10.74
CA HIS A 66 -14.83 -10.72 -10.84
C HIS A 66 -15.75 -11.75 -10.20
N VAL A 67 -16.44 -11.40 -9.11
CA VAL A 67 -17.43 -12.26 -8.47
C VAL A 67 -18.67 -12.42 -9.38
N VAL A 68 -19.17 -11.32 -9.95
CA VAL A 68 -20.31 -11.33 -10.88
C VAL A 68 -20.05 -12.27 -12.07
N GLU A 69 -18.89 -12.12 -12.69
CA GLU A 69 -18.50 -12.93 -13.84
C GLU A 69 -18.21 -14.41 -13.45
N ALA A 70 -17.45 -14.65 -12.36
CA ALA A 70 -17.06 -16.00 -11.98
C ALA A 70 -18.24 -16.85 -11.50
N ALA A 71 -19.23 -16.25 -10.84
CA ALA A 71 -20.44 -16.90 -10.39
C ALA A 71 -21.60 -16.80 -11.41
N GLU A 72 -21.34 -16.23 -12.60
CA GLU A 72 -22.32 -16.08 -13.70
C GLU A 72 -23.60 -15.35 -13.24
N LEU A 73 -23.44 -14.34 -12.36
CA LEU A 73 -24.58 -13.66 -11.76
C LEU A 73 -25.38 -12.86 -12.79
N SER A 74 -24.71 -12.35 -13.84
CA SER A 74 -25.35 -11.59 -14.92
C SER A 74 -26.39 -12.42 -15.71
N GLU A 75 -26.31 -13.75 -15.64
CA GLU A 75 -27.26 -14.65 -16.29
C GLU A 75 -28.59 -14.80 -15.49
N LEU A 76 -28.56 -14.33 -14.23
CA LEU A 76 -29.74 -14.36 -13.35
C LEU A 76 -30.62 -13.12 -13.58
N SER A 77 -31.32 -13.06 -14.72
CA SER A 77 -32.13 -11.91 -15.16
C SER A 77 -33.25 -11.50 -14.21
N ASP A 78 -33.68 -12.41 -13.33
CA ASP A 78 -34.70 -12.20 -12.32
C ASP A 78 -34.20 -11.60 -11.01
N LYS A 79 -32.89 -11.36 -10.89
CA LYS A 79 -32.22 -10.86 -9.67
C LYS A 79 -31.78 -9.40 -9.80
N ILE A 80 -31.87 -8.71 -8.68
CA ILE A 80 -31.32 -7.35 -8.56
C ILE A 80 -29.90 -7.48 -8.01
N ILE A 81 -28.90 -7.09 -8.81
CA ILE A 81 -27.49 -7.06 -8.41
C ILE A 81 -27.10 -5.59 -8.26
N SER A 82 -26.69 -5.19 -7.08
CA SER A 82 -26.34 -3.81 -6.79
C SER A 82 -25.03 -3.70 -6.04
N ARG A 83 -24.31 -2.65 -6.31
CA ARG A 83 -23.09 -2.25 -5.61
C ARG A 83 -23.46 -1.37 -4.41
N ILE A 84 -22.93 -1.67 -3.23
CA ILE A 84 -23.00 -0.78 -2.06
C ILE A 84 -21.59 -0.45 -1.59
N THR A 85 -21.37 0.80 -1.20
CA THR A 85 -20.08 1.28 -0.75
C THR A 85 -20.22 2.09 0.54
N PHE A 86 -19.32 1.87 1.48
CA PHE A 86 -19.22 2.63 2.72
C PHE A 86 -17.74 2.80 3.10
N ASN A 87 -17.40 3.94 3.73
CA ASN A 87 -16.04 4.27 4.13
C ASN A 87 -15.73 3.87 5.58
N GLU A 88 -16.75 3.51 6.34
CA GLU A 88 -16.64 3.07 7.74
C GLU A 88 -17.67 1.98 8.05
N ILE A 89 -17.34 1.10 8.99
CA ILE A 89 -18.23 0.01 9.40
C ILE A 89 -19.04 0.46 10.64
N THR A 90 -19.90 1.46 10.43
CA THR A 90 -20.88 1.90 11.43
C THR A 90 -22.28 1.53 11.00
N GLU A 91 -23.19 1.30 11.94
CA GLU A 91 -24.59 0.96 11.65
C GLU A 91 -25.24 1.98 10.71
N LYS A 92 -24.96 3.28 10.95
CA LYS A 92 -25.49 4.38 10.14
C LYS A 92 -24.99 4.31 8.70
N ALA A 93 -23.67 4.21 8.50
CA ALA A 93 -23.06 4.19 7.16
C ALA A 93 -23.48 2.95 6.36
N VAL A 94 -23.60 1.80 7.02
CA VAL A 94 -24.06 0.57 6.37
C VAL A 94 -25.51 0.68 5.95
N LYS A 95 -26.42 1.19 6.80
CA LYS A 95 -27.84 1.42 6.44
C LYS A 95 -27.96 2.39 5.28
N GLU A 96 -27.26 3.51 5.32
CA GLU A 96 -27.25 4.52 4.26
C GLU A 96 -26.77 3.94 2.92
N ALA A 97 -25.78 3.04 2.94
CA ALA A 97 -25.31 2.34 1.74
C ALA A 97 -26.36 1.40 1.14
N PHE A 98 -27.17 0.72 1.97
CA PHE A 98 -28.28 -0.10 1.49
C PHE A 98 -29.42 0.73 0.91
N ASP A 99 -29.63 1.95 1.40
CA ASP A 99 -30.66 2.87 0.89
C ASP A 99 -30.21 3.54 -0.43
N ASN A 100 -28.91 3.56 -0.72
CA ASN A 100 -28.31 4.17 -1.91
C ASN A 100 -27.48 3.18 -2.75
N PRO A 101 -28.08 2.09 -3.25
CA PRO A 101 -27.36 1.14 -4.09
C PRO A 101 -26.98 1.75 -5.44
N LYS A 102 -25.88 1.28 -6.01
CA LYS A 102 -25.32 1.77 -7.29
C LYS A 102 -25.10 0.60 -8.24
N ASP A 103 -24.86 0.91 -9.49
CA ASP A 103 -24.31 -0.04 -10.46
C ASP A 103 -22.79 -0.15 -10.30
N LEU A 104 -22.22 -1.21 -10.88
CA LEU A 104 -20.76 -1.34 -10.98
C LEU A 104 -20.17 -0.23 -11.87
N ASP A 105 -19.11 0.42 -11.40
CA ASP A 105 -18.40 1.45 -12.13
C ASP A 105 -17.45 0.82 -13.16
N LYS A 106 -17.85 0.87 -14.43
CA LYS A 106 -17.06 0.36 -15.55
C LYS A 106 -15.71 1.06 -15.68
N ASN A 107 -15.63 2.36 -15.38
CA ASN A 107 -14.38 3.12 -15.48
C ASN A 107 -13.35 2.64 -14.46
N LEU A 108 -13.79 2.37 -13.22
CA LEU A 108 -12.91 1.80 -12.19
C LEU A 108 -12.46 0.38 -12.52
N ILE A 109 -13.36 -0.44 -13.07
CA ILE A 109 -13.05 -1.80 -13.55
C ILE A 109 -12.00 -1.73 -14.66
N ASP A 110 -12.19 -0.86 -15.65
CA ASP A 110 -11.27 -0.74 -16.78
C ASP A 110 -9.92 -0.13 -16.36
N ALA A 111 -9.91 0.80 -15.43
CA ALA A 111 -8.67 1.31 -14.82
C ALA A 111 -7.89 0.20 -14.09
N HIS A 112 -8.59 -0.70 -13.37
CA HIS A 112 -7.97 -1.86 -12.74
C HIS A 112 -7.42 -2.84 -13.79
N LYS A 113 -8.19 -3.17 -14.84
CA LYS A 113 -7.75 -4.04 -15.94
C LYS A 113 -6.50 -3.48 -16.61
N ALA A 114 -6.51 -2.20 -16.98
CA ALA A 114 -5.38 -1.54 -17.64
C ALA A 114 -4.11 -1.64 -16.78
N ARG A 115 -4.22 -1.35 -15.48
CA ARG A 115 -3.12 -1.52 -14.54
C ARG A 115 -2.63 -2.97 -14.46
N ARG A 116 -3.55 -3.92 -14.32
CA ARG A 116 -3.21 -5.34 -14.21
C ARG A 116 -2.49 -5.85 -15.47
N TYR A 117 -2.95 -5.43 -16.64
CA TYR A 117 -2.34 -5.80 -17.93
C TYR A 117 -0.95 -5.18 -18.08
N ALA A 118 -0.81 -3.89 -17.78
CA ALA A 118 0.50 -3.22 -17.83
C ALA A 118 1.50 -3.88 -16.87
N ASP A 119 1.11 -4.18 -15.65
CA ASP A 119 1.95 -4.86 -14.66
C ASP A 119 2.36 -6.26 -15.12
N ARG A 120 1.43 -7.01 -15.72
CA ARG A 120 1.70 -8.35 -16.25
C ARG A 120 2.66 -8.31 -17.44
N ILE A 121 2.43 -7.43 -18.39
CA ILE A 121 3.26 -7.31 -19.60
C ILE A 121 4.68 -6.81 -19.24
N ALA A 122 4.77 -5.73 -18.46
CA ALA A 122 6.04 -5.14 -18.06
C ALA A 122 6.83 -6.08 -17.16
N GLY A 123 6.18 -6.67 -16.14
CA GLY A 123 6.81 -7.59 -15.22
C GLY A 123 7.37 -8.85 -15.88
N PHE A 124 6.58 -9.49 -16.72
CA PHE A 124 7.02 -10.72 -17.42
C PHE A 124 8.13 -10.44 -18.43
N ARG A 125 8.00 -9.39 -19.24
CA ARG A 125 9.04 -9.03 -20.22
C ARG A 125 10.31 -8.55 -19.51
N GLY A 126 10.19 -7.65 -18.53
CA GLY A 126 11.31 -7.13 -17.75
C GLY A 126 12.06 -8.23 -16.99
N SER A 127 11.35 -9.14 -16.35
CA SER A 127 11.96 -10.27 -15.64
C SER A 127 12.78 -11.17 -16.59
N ARG A 128 12.27 -11.44 -17.79
CA ARG A 128 13.01 -12.23 -18.78
C ARG A 128 14.29 -11.55 -19.25
N VAL A 129 14.23 -10.23 -19.50
CA VAL A 129 15.39 -9.43 -19.87
C VAL A 129 16.46 -9.48 -18.77
N LEU A 130 16.07 -9.31 -17.49
CA LEU A 130 16.99 -9.44 -16.38
C LEU A 130 17.60 -10.84 -16.29
N GLN A 131 16.79 -11.87 -16.37
CA GLN A 131 17.24 -13.26 -16.28
C GLN A 131 18.23 -13.61 -17.41
N SER A 132 17.97 -13.17 -18.64
CA SER A 132 18.85 -13.45 -19.78
C SER A 132 20.16 -12.68 -19.73
N ASN A 133 20.13 -11.40 -19.38
CA ASN A 133 21.31 -10.54 -19.45
C ASN A 133 22.20 -10.61 -18.21
N ILE A 134 21.64 -10.84 -17.01
CA ILE A 134 22.43 -10.88 -15.77
C ILE A 134 22.92 -12.28 -15.45
N THR A 135 22.09 -13.30 -15.67
CA THR A 135 22.43 -14.67 -15.27
C THR A 135 22.56 -15.65 -16.42
N GLY A 136 22.48 -15.18 -17.67
CA GLY A 136 22.47 -16.04 -18.85
C GLY A 136 21.33 -17.08 -18.82
N GLY A 137 20.22 -16.75 -18.19
CA GLY A 137 19.06 -17.64 -18.04
C GLY A 137 19.18 -18.70 -16.93
N ARG A 138 20.31 -18.76 -16.21
CA ARG A 138 20.55 -19.77 -15.16
C ARG A 138 19.72 -19.50 -13.89
N ASN A 139 19.54 -18.25 -13.50
CA ASN A 139 18.75 -17.88 -12.32
C ASN A 139 17.38 -17.33 -12.72
N LYS A 140 16.35 -18.17 -12.57
CA LYS A 140 14.96 -17.79 -12.81
C LYS A 140 14.34 -17.00 -11.65
N GLY A 141 15.08 -16.77 -10.56
CA GLY A 141 14.61 -16.01 -9.38
C GLY A 141 14.64 -14.51 -9.56
N LEU A 142 15.38 -13.98 -10.56
CA LEU A 142 15.38 -12.54 -10.82
C LEU A 142 14.06 -12.12 -11.43
N SER A 143 13.47 -11.07 -10.85
CA SER A 143 12.22 -10.50 -11.32
C SER A 143 12.25 -8.96 -11.31
N ALA A 144 11.49 -8.37 -12.22
CA ALA A 144 11.23 -6.94 -12.27
C ALA A 144 9.75 -6.67 -12.04
N GLY A 145 9.44 -5.59 -11.37
CA GLY A 145 8.07 -5.18 -11.13
C GLY A 145 7.98 -3.70 -10.82
N ARG A 146 6.84 -3.10 -11.10
CA ARG A 146 6.59 -1.67 -10.93
C ARG A 146 6.76 -1.18 -9.50
N VAL A 147 6.45 -1.99 -8.50
CA VAL A 147 6.65 -1.68 -7.09
C VAL A 147 8.01 -2.18 -6.62
N GLN A 148 8.36 -3.40 -6.97
CA GLN A 148 9.57 -4.09 -6.53
C GLN A 148 10.86 -3.35 -6.93
N SER A 149 10.96 -2.90 -8.18
CA SER A 149 12.20 -2.28 -8.69
C SER A 149 12.46 -0.90 -8.07
N PRO A 150 11.48 0.03 -7.98
CA PRO A 150 11.68 1.29 -7.27
C PRO A 150 11.94 1.11 -5.76
N THR A 151 11.25 0.17 -5.11
CA THR A 151 11.48 -0.11 -3.68
C THR A 151 12.91 -0.59 -3.44
N LEU A 152 13.44 -1.46 -4.31
CA LEU A 152 14.84 -1.88 -4.23
C LEU A 152 15.79 -0.68 -4.41
N GLY A 153 15.49 0.24 -5.34
CA GLY A 153 16.26 1.48 -5.51
C GLY A 153 16.33 2.29 -4.21
N LEU A 154 15.20 2.53 -3.56
CA LEU A 154 15.14 3.24 -2.28
C LEU A 154 15.98 2.56 -1.17
N ILE A 155 15.95 1.22 -1.12
CA ILE A 155 16.76 0.44 -0.17
C ILE A 155 18.24 0.63 -0.46
N VAL A 156 18.66 0.55 -1.74
CA VAL A 156 20.06 0.74 -2.15
C VAL A 156 20.54 2.15 -1.80
N ASP A 157 19.76 3.18 -2.10
CA ASP A 157 20.09 4.58 -1.78
C ASP A 157 20.26 4.77 -0.26
N ARG A 158 19.38 4.13 0.52
CA ARG A 158 19.49 4.17 2.00
C ARG A 158 20.73 3.45 2.50
N GLU A 159 21.03 2.27 1.97
CA GLU A 159 22.26 1.52 2.29
C GLU A 159 23.53 2.31 1.96
N GLU A 160 23.55 3.00 0.82
CA GLU A 160 24.66 3.88 0.47
C GLU A 160 24.79 5.04 1.46
N THR A 161 23.68 5.63 1.89
CA THR A 161 23.67 6.68 2.92
C THR A 161 24.24 6.15 4.23
N ILE A 162 23.84 4.94 4.65
CA ILE A 162 24.36 4.31 5.87
C ILE A 162 25.87 4.03 5.75
N LYS A 163 26.34 3.52 4.61
CA LYS A 163 27.78 3.27 4.37
C LYS A 163 28.62 4.54 4.36
N LYS A 164 28.07 5.66 3.91
CA LYS A 164 28.73 6.97 3.90
C LYS A 164 28.60 7.71 5.24
N PHE A 165 27.80 7.20 6.17
CA PHE A 165 27.55 7.85 7.44
C PHE A 165 28.81 7.87 8.32
N ILE A 166 29.21 9.06 8.75
CA ILE A 166 30.28 9.28 9.71
C ILE A 166 29.63 9.59 11.04
N LYS A 167 29.92 8.78 12.05
CA LYS A 167 29.41 9.00 13.41
C LYS A 167 29.86 10.35 13.95
N GLN A 168 28.89 11.17 14.38
CA GLN A 168 29.16 12.46 15.02
C GLN A 168 28.62 12.44 16.44
N GLU A 169 29.43 12.91 17.38
CA GLU A 169 28.98 13.08 18.76
C GLU A 169 28.01 14.24 18.85
N TYR A 170 26.87 14.04 19.48
CA TYR A 170 25.89 15.10 19.73
C TYR A 170 25.40 15.08 21.18
N TRP A 171 24.83 16.18 21.62
CA TRP A 171 24.32 16.35 22.95
C TRP A 171 22.81 16.65 22.89
N SER A 172 22.03 15.93 23.68
CA SER A 172 20.62 16.27 23.89
C SER A 172 20.48 17.03 25.21
N ILE A 173 19.66 18.08 25.19
CA ILE A 173 19.36 18.86 26.41
C ILE A 173 17.92 18.55 26.79
N SER A 174 17.72 18.03 28.00
CA SER A 174 16.39 17.82 28.57
C SER A 174 16.29 18.51 29.93
N ALA A 175 15.09 18.94 30.26
CA ALA A 175 14.76 19.53 31.56
C ALA A 175 13.65 18.72 32.22
N ASN A 176 13.89 18.33 33.47
CA ASN A 176 12.84 17.79 34.33
C ASN A 176 12.14 18.97 35.00
N LEU A 177 10.90 19.16 34.67
CA LEU A 177 10.08 20.24 35.21
C LEU A 177 9.08 19.65 36.20
N GLU A 178 9.02 20.20 37.42
CA GLU A 178 8.06 19.80 38.45
C GLU A 178 7.23 21.01 38.86
N ASN A 179 5.93 20.85 38.95
CA ASN A 179 5.05 21.89 39.49
C ASN A 179 4.82 21.72 41.00
N LYS A 180 4.22 22.72 41.63
CA LYS A 180 3.90 22.71 43.09
C LYS A 180 2.97 21.56 43.50
N LYS A 181 2.36 20.82 42.58
CA LYS A 181 1.50 19.66 42.80
C LYS A 181 2.22 18.33 42.52
N HIS A 182 3.54 18.33 42.46
CA HIS A 182 4.39 17.16 42.17
C HIS A 182 4.12 16.47 40.82
N PHE A 183 3.58 17.22 39.88
CA PHE A 183 3.46 16.72 38.48
C PHE A 183 4.78 17.01 37.78
N SER A 184 5.45 15.95 37.31
CA SER A 184 6.73 16.04 36.62
C SER A 184 6.57 15.85 35.09
N ILE A 185 7.27 16.66 34.30
CA ILE A 185 7.32 16.56 32.84
C ILE A 185 8.78 16.59 32.42
N ILE A 186 9.18 15.67 31.55
CA ILE A 186 10.47 15.68 30.90
C ILE A 186 10.32 16.44 29.58
N SER A 187 10.97 17.57 29.46
CA SER A 187 10.98 18.40 28.24
C SER A 187 12.33 18.26 27.53
N LYS A 188 12.30 18.04 26.21
CA LYS A 188 13.51 18.05 25.38
C LYS A 188 13.61 19.39 24.64
N LEU A 189 14.81 19.94 24.54
CA LEU A 189 15.05 21.14 23.78
C LEU A 189 14.90 20.84 22.29
N HIS A 190 13.92 21.47 21.65
CA HIS A 190 13.60 21.25 20.24
C HIS A 190 14.09 22.39 19.35
N SER A 191 13.93 23.63 19.81
CA SER A 191 14.30 24.81 19.05
C SER A 191 14.62 25.98 19.98
N ARG A 192 15.36 26.96 19.47
CA ARG A 192 15.55 28.25 20.13
C ARG A 192 14.92 29.38 19.31
N ILE A 193 14.56 30.45 19.96
CA ILE A 193 14.15 31.70 19.31
C ILE A 193 15.35 32.61 19.22
N ASP A 194 15.74 32.98 18.01
CA ASP A 194 16.79 33.96 17.77
C ASP A 194 16.21 35.05 16.84
N ASN A 195 16.25 36.31 17.30
CA ASN A 195 15.69 37.46 16.57
C ASN A 195 14.25 37.24 16.06
N GLY A 196 13.39 36.59 16.88
CA GLY A 196 12.00 36.31 16.53
C GLY A 196 11.79 35.14 15.56
N LYS A 197 12.83 34.43 15.16
CA LYS A 197 12.73 33.22 14.31
C LYS A 197 12.99 31.97 15.13
N ASN A 198 12.16 30.96 14.94
CA ASN A 198 12.42 29.62 15.47
C ASN A 198 13.58 28.96 14.69
N ILE A 199 14.69 28.74 15.37
CA ILE A 199 15.79 27.97 14.83
C ILE A 199 15.71 26.57 15.47
N LEU A 200 15.46 25.54 14.65
CA LEU A 200 15.57 24.16 15.06
C LEU A 200 17.00 23.90 15.51
N ILE A 201 17.17 23.26 16.64
CA ILE A 201 18.46 22.78 17.07
C ILE A 201 18.73 21.53 16.26
N THR A 202 19.43 21.71 15.15
CA THR A 202 20.02 20.63 14.40
C THR A 202 21.28 20.16 15.15
N ASP A 203 21.76 18.97 14.85
CA ASP A 203 22.91 18.29 15.48
C ASP A 203 24.24 19.04 15.34
N ASP A 204 24.22 20.35 15.12
CA ASP A 204 25.42 21.18 15.02
C ASP A 204 25.99 21.46 16.42
N GLN A 205 26.99 20.65 16.77
CA GLN A 205 27.72 20.73 18.04
C GLN A 205 28.29 22.15 18.34
N THR A 206 28.54 22.95 17.33
CA THR A 206 29.04 24.31 17.45
C THR A 206 28.00 25.23 18.11
N GLU A 207 26.72 25.04 17.84
CA GLU A 207 25.66 25.84 18.42
C GLU A 207 25.38 25.47 19.87
N ILE A 208 25.39 24.16 20.21
CA ILE A 208 25.17 23.68 21.57
C ILE A 208 26.28 24.18 22.50
N LYS A 209 27.55 24.17 22.05
CA LYS A 209 28.68 24.73 22.78
C LYS A 209 28.54 26.24 23.04
N LYS A 210 28.07 27.02 22.07
CA LYS A 210 27.79 28.45 22.22
C LYS A 210 26.67 28.74 23.20
N MET A 211 25.64 27.90 23.27
CA MET A 211 24.55 28.05 24.24
C MET A 211 24.97 27.74 25.67
N SER A 212 25.78 26.71 25.88
CA SER A 212 26.31 26.34 27.21
C SER A 212 27.28 27.37 27.78
N ALA A 213 27.98 28.10 26.92
CA ALA A 213 28.88 29.17 27.34
C ALA A 213 28.17 30.47 27.73
N LYS A 214 26.94 30.71 27.29
CA LYS A 214 26.21 31.98 27.52
C LYS A 214 25.25 31.97 28.72
N LYS A 215 24.95 30.83 29.35
CA LYS A 215 24.09 30.75 30.54
C LYS A 215 24.66 29.75 31.52
N ASN A 216 24.77 30.15 32.82
CA ASN A 216 24.99 29.23 33.94
C ASN A 216 23.76 28.31 34.09
N ILE A 217 23.66 27.33 33.24
CA ILE A 217 22.67 26.25 33.37
C ILE A 217 23.36 25.15 34.16
N ASN A 218 22.79 24.77 35.31
CA ASN A 218 23.23 23.60 36.06
C ASN A 218 23.31 22.39 35.14
N LYS A 219 24.53 21.88 34.96
CA LYS A 219 24.85 20.90 33.91
C LYS A 219 24.61 19.49 34.41
N GLU A 220 23.45 18.93 34.16
CA GLU A 220 23.35 17.48 33.99
C GLU A 220 23.14 17.19 32.51
N PHE A 221 24.24 16.92 31.80
CA PHE A 221 24.21 16.47 30.42
C PHE A 221 24.08 14.95 30.40
N VAL A 222 23.04 14.43 29.82
CA VAL A 222 22.90 13.00 29.57
C VAL A 222 23.50 12.70 28.20
N LYS A 223 24.59 11.95 28.18
CA LYS A 223 25.19 11.43 26.95
C LYS A 223 24.34 10.27 26.47
N SER A 224 23.71 10.41 25.30
CA SER A 224 23.04 9.28 24.65
C SER A 224 24.02 8.63 23.68
N GLU A 225 24.44 7.40 23.98
CA GLU A 225 25.10 6.52 23.02
C GLU A 225 23.98 5.72 22.31
N GLU A 226 23.77 5.95 21.03
CA GLU A 226 23.01 5.01 20.21
C GLU A 226 23.95 3.94 19.68
N GLN A 227 23.59 2.68 19.96
CA GLN A 227 24.20 1.48 19.40
C GLN A 227 23.79 1.27 17.94
#